data_8b01fc8d7ad58c2be9eb40d022139a2a
#
_entry.id   8b01fc8d7ad58c2be9eb40d022139a2a
#
_cell.length_a   1.000
_cell.length_b   1.000
_cell.length_c   1.000
_cell.angle_alpha   90.00
_cell.angle_beta   90.00
_cell.angle_gamma   90.00
#
_symmetry.space_group_name_H-M   'P 1'
#
loop_
_entity.id
_entity.type
_entity.pdbx_description
1 polymer ?
#
loop_
_entity_poly.entity_id
_entity_poly.type
_entity_poly.pdbx_seq_one_letter_code
_entity_poly.pdbx_strand_id
1 'polypeptide(L)'
;MINSAKGRLVAFDNKKNLELIGLIFEADGGDKENIIIHVHGNYGNFYNNKFIWKMSEKYLNCGISFLTFNLSAHDGLCEGYRKGILDYVGGAVSDYSESILDIEAAVDFVKKAGYEKVTLQGHSLGCDKILEYVLNHNDIEKVILLSPVDSYAVQERWLGIHKNETVEEQLNRLRKLCKSENGILQWLDLNEYGAEGLNDDWIYKIPVTTKALLSILQGSAFKFIKLKNGVDFLVDKETYVFLGKNDGLRMCSLEDMVNFVNKHFTQCYVNDRMACDHDIIGAEDALINDIILWYKK
;
A
#
# COMPACT_ATOMS: atom_id res chain seq x y z
N MET A 1 -22.53 -4.01 -10.78
CA MET A 1 -22.88 -5.28 -10.11
C MET A 1 -22.97 -4.98 -8.62
N ILE A 2 -24.03 -5.43 -7.96
CA ILE A 2 -24.13 -5.34 -6.50
C ILE A 2 -23.27 -6.51 -5.96
N ASN A 3 -22.27 -6.19 -5.14
CA ASN A 3 -21.48 -7.21 -4.45
C ASN A 3 -22.42 -7.92 -3.44
N SER A 4 -22.48 -9.24 -3.49
CA SER A 4 -23.29 -10.05 -2.57
C SER A 4 -22.57 -10.33 -1.25
N ALA A 5 -21.28 -10.10 -1.15
CA ALA A 5 -20.50 -10.28 0.07
C ALA A 5 -20.98 -9.34 1.17
N LYS A 6 -21.25 -9.88 2.34
CA LYS A 6 -21.66 -9.11 3.51
C LYS A 6 -20.43 -8.73 4.32
N GLY A 7 -20.05 -7.45 4.25
CA GLY A 7 -19.00 -6.88 5.10
C GLY A 7 -19.61 -6.31 6.40
N ARG A 8 -18.91 -6.47 7.50
CA ARG A 8 -19.20 -5.85 8.79
C ARG A 8 -18.24 -4.68 9.01
N LEU A 9 -18.78 -3.50 9.29
CA LEU A 9 -17.98 -2.33 9.67
C LEU A 9 -17.25 -2.63 10.99
N VAL A 10 -15.96 -2.29 11.05
CA VAL A 10 -15.13 -2.45 12.24
C VAL A 10 -14.35 -1.17 12.51
N ALA A 11 -14.06 -0.94 13.80
CA ALA A 11 -13.17 0.13 14.24
C ALA A 11 -12.20 -0.45 15.28
N PHE A 12 -10.94 0.00 15.23
CA PHE A 12 -9.89 -0.37 16.17
C PHE A 12 -8.83 0.73 16.23
N ASP A 13 -8.16 0.86 17.36
CA ASP A 13 -7.16 1.91 17.57
C ASP A 13 -5.75 1.43 17.27
N ASN A 14 -4.93 2.29 16.65
CA ASN A 14 -3.50 2.08 16.58
C ASN A 14 -2.80 2.49 17.90
N LYS A 15 -1.51 2.22 18.03
CA LYS A 15 -0.73 2.55 19.24
C LYS A 15 -0.64 4.04 19.56
N LYS A 16 -0.98 4.93 18.61
CA LYS A 16 -1.13 6.37 18.84
C LYS A 16 -2.57 6.76 19.15
N ASN A 17 -3.45 5.79 19.39
CA ASN A 17 -4.87 5.95 19.67
C ASN A 17 -5.65 6.66 18.54
N LEU A 18 -5.22 6.49 17.30
CA LEU A 18 -6.01 6.85 16.14
C LEU A 18 -6.99 5.74 15.84
N GLU A 19 -8.27 6.07 15.77
CA GLU A 19 -9.32 5.15 15.36
C GLU A 19 -9.20 4.86 13.85
N LEU A 20 -9.06 3.60 13.52
CA LEU A 20 -8.98 3.08 12.15
C LEU A 20 -10.30 2.38 11.82
N ILE A 21 -10.86 2.68 10.65
CA ILE A 21 -12.14 2.14 10.21
C ILE A 21 -11.93 1.22 9.01
N GLY A 22 -12.62 0.09 8.98
CA GLY A 22 -12.53 -0.87 7.89
C GLY A 22 -13.78 -1.74 7.74
N LEU A 23 -13.71 -2.66 6.79
CA LEU A 23 -14.71 -3.70 6.55
C LEU A 23 -14.05 -5.07 6.69
N ILE A 24 -14.61 -5.91 7.55
CA ILE A 24 -14.26 -7.32 7.62
C ILE A 24 -15.34 -8.16 6.93
N PHE A 25 -14.90 -9.05 6.07
CA PHE A 25 -15.69 -10.06 5.41
C PHE A 25 -15.30 -11.41 5.98
N GLU A 26 -16.21 -12.06 6.70
CA GLU A 26 -15.94 -13.31 7.42
C GLU A 26 -16.45 -14.49 6.61
N ALA A 27 -15.60 -15.50 6.42
CA ALA A 27 -15.96 -16.72 5.69
C ALA A 27 -17.08 -17.48 6.43
N ASP A 28 -17.92 -18.19 5.68
CA ASP A 28 -19.05 -18.94 6.22
C ASP A 28 -18.57 -20.05 7.19
N GLY A 29 -19.42 -20.35 8.18
CA GLY A 29 -19.14 -21.40 9.15
C GLY A 29 -18.28 -20.97 10.36
N GLY A 30 -17.87 -19.68 10.41
CA GLY A 30 -17.09 -19.17 11.53
C GLY A 30 -15.63 -19.64 11.56
N ASP A 31 -15.14 -20.15 10.42
CA ASP A 31 -13.74 -20.54 10.27
C ASP A 31 -12.83 -19.31 10.44
N LYS A 32 -11.94 -19.38 11.44
CA LYS A 32 -10.97 -18.36 11.79
C LYS A 32 -9.53 -18.77 11.44
N GLU A 33 -9.35 -19.79 10.61
CA GLU A 33 -8.02 -20.26 10.25
C GLU A 33 -7.26 -19.22 9.43
N ASN A 34 -7.91 -18.64 8.41
CA ASN A 34 -7.24 -17.83 7.41
C ASN A 34 -7.90 -16.46 7.22
N ILE A 35 -7.08 -15.40 7.24
CA ILE A 35 -7.52 -14.05 6.87
C ILE A 35 -6.46 -13.33 6.04
N ILE A 36 -6.92 -12.60 5.02
CA ILE A 36 -6.08 -11.66 4.27
C ILE A 36 -6.42 -10.24 4.72
N ILE A 37 -5.42 -9.47 5.12
CA ILE A 37 -5.53 -8.03 5.43
C ILE A 37 -4.99 -7.25 4.25
N HIS A 38 -5.84 -6.40 3.65
CA HIS A 38 -5.45 -5.54 2.54
C HIS A 38 -5.00 -4.17 3.01
N VAL A 39 -3.81 -3.76 2.54
CA VAL A 39 -3.16 -2.47 2.82
C VAL A 39 -3.11 -1.65 1.52
N HIS A 40 -3.84 -0.55 1.47
CA HIS A 40 -3.92 0.32 0.30
C HIS A 40 -2.64 1.14 0.06
N GLY A 41 -2.49 1.63 -1.16
CA GLY A 41 -1.36 2.46 -1.62
C GLY A 41 -1.39 3.90 -1.08
N ASN A 42 -0.62 4.77 -1.75
CA ASN A 42 -0.58 6.18 -1.42
C ASN A 42 -1.91 6.86 -1.77
N TYR A 43 -2.44 7.69 -0.88
CA TYR A 43 -3.75 8.35 -1.02
C TYR A 43 -4.92 7.39 -1.31
N GLY A 44 -4.72 6.08 -1.16
CA GLY A 44 -5.77 5.07 -1.33
C GLY A 44 -6.69 4.99 -0.11
N ASN A 45 -7.70 4.15 -0.23
CA ASN A 45 -8.63 3.83 0.85
C ASN A 45 -9.25 2.44 0.62
N PHE A 46 -10.07 1.97 1.55
CA PHE A 46 -10.64 0.62 1.47
C PHE A 46 -11.82 0.49 0.50
N TYR A 47 -12.29 1.56 -0.14
CA TYR A 47 -13.51 1.55 -0.95
C TYR A 47 -13.33 1.98 -2.41
N ASN A 48 -12.20 2.55 -2.81
CA ASN A 48 -12.04 3.08 -4.18
C ASN A 48 -11.61 2.03 -5.21
N ASN A 49 -10.71 1.12 -4.85
CA ASN A 49 -10.19 0.15 -5.82
C ASN A 49 -11.21 -0.94 -6.12
N LYS A 50 -11.63 -1.05 -7.38
CA LYS A 50 -12.65 -2.01 -7.83
C LYS A 50 -12.29 -3.47 -7.55
N PHE A 51 -11.02 -3.81 -7.56
CA PHE A 51 -10.57 -5.17 -7.29
C PHE A 51 -10.85 -5.59 -5.84
N ILE A 52 -10.88 -4.68 -4.86
CA ILE A 52 -11.14 -4.98 -3.45
C ILE A 52 -12.51 -5.67 -3.29
N TRP A 53 -13.54 -5.14 -3.94
CA TRP A 53 -14.89 -5.69 -3.87
C TRP A 53 -14.98 -7.08 -4.53
N LYS A 54 -14.31 -7.29 -5.65
CA LYS A 54 -14.22 -8.60 -6.29
C LYS A 54 -13.43 -9.60 -5.44
N MET A 55 -12.33 -9.15 -4.81
CA MET A 55 -11.54 -9.96 -3.88
C MET A 55 -12.36 -10.41 -2.69
N SER A 56 -13.11 -9.50 -2.03
CA SER A 56 -13.93 -9.85 -0.88
C SER A 56 -14.91 -10.97 -1.21
N GLU A 57 -15.60 -10.91 -2.35
CA GLU A 57 -16.55 -11.95 -2.78
C GLU A 57 -15.86 -13.29 -3.07
N LYS A 58 -14.78 -13.27 -3.87
CA LYS A 58 -14.11 -14.49 -4.30
C LYS A 58 -13.33 -15.18 -3.18
N TYR A 59 -12.71 -14.41 -2.30
CA TYR A 59 -11.99 -14.96 -1.13
C TYR A 59 -12.96 -15.66 -0.19
N LEU A 60 -14.11 -15.03 0.12
CA LEU A 60 -15.16 -15.65 0.92
C LEU A 60 -15.66 -16.97 0.33
N ASN A 61 -15.93 -17.01 -0.98
CA ASN A 61 -16.36 -18.23 -1.67
C ASN A 61 -15.31 -19.35 -1.62
N CYS A 62 -14.08 -19.02 -1.21
CA CYS A 62 -12.98 -19.96 -1.04
C CYS A 62 -12.63 -20.27 0.42
N GLY A 63 -13.43 -19.78 1.38
CA GLY A 63 -13.21 -19.98 2.81
C GLY A 63 -12.13 -19.08 3.40
N ILE A 64 -11.75 -17.98 2.72
CA ILE A 64 -10.73 -17.04 3.16
C ILE A 64 -11.42 -15.75 3.61
N SER A 65 -11.29 -15.39 4.87
CA SER A 65 -11.78 -14.10 5.39
C SER A 65 -10.92 -12.94 4.86
N PHE A 66 -11.51 -11.75 4.81
CA PHE A 66 -10.83 -10.59 4.24
C PHE A 66 -11.10 -9.32 5.05
N LEU A 67 -10.05 -8.62 5.44
CA LEU A 67 -10.12 -7.30 6.07
C LEU A 67 -9.52 -6.26 5.14
N THR A 68 -10.25 -5.18 4.91
CA THR A 68 -9.73 -3.97 4.28
C THR A 68 -10.06 -2.76 5.15
N PHE A 69 -9.14 -1.82 5.30
CA PHE A 69 -9.28 -0.71 6.24
C PHE A 69 -8.53 0.54 5.76
N ASN A 70 -8.87 1.68 6.33
CA ASN A 70 -8.18 2.93 6.10
C ASN A 70 -6.98 3.05 7.04
N LEU A 71 -5.79 3.25 6.46
CA LEU A 71 -4.60 3.67 7.21
C LEU A 71 -4.74 5.15 7.64
N SER A 72 -3.93 5.59 8.58
CA SER A 72 -3.77 7.02 8.91
C SER A 72 -3.48 7.89 7.68
N ALA A 73 -2.84 7.34 6.69
CA ALA A 73 -2.48 8.01 5.43
C ALA A 73 -3.48 7.73 4.27
N HIS A 74 -4.76 7.46 4.59
CA HIS A 74 -5.79 7.26 3.58
C HIS A 74 -6.28 8.59 2.99
N ASP A 75 -6.75 8.56 1.75
CA ASP A 75 -7.21 9.77 1.05
C ASP A 75 -6.17 10.91 1.04
N GLY A 76 -6.56 12.13 0.70
CA GLY A 76 -5.67 13.30 0.72
C GLY A 76 -5.56 13.91 2.11
N LEU A 77 -6.63 14.59 2.53
CA LEU A 77 -6.80 15.20 3.85
C LEU A 77 -8.22 14.91 4.32
N CYS A 78 -8.35 14.32 5.48
CA CYS A 78 -9.65 13.95 6.04
C CYS A 78 -9.66 14.09 7.57
N GLU A 79 -10.83 13.97 8.14
CA GLU A 79 -11.03 13.95 9.58
C GLU A 79 -10.83 12.52 10.10
N GLY A 80 -10.20 12.44 11.27
CA GLY A 80 -10.06 11.22 12.06
C GLY A 80 -10.27 11.51 13.53
N TYR A 81 -10.28 10.49 14.35
CA TYR A 81 -10.41 10.65 15.80
C TYR A 81 -9.23 10.01 16.52
N ARG A 82 -8.56 10.82 17.35
CA ARG A 82 -7.46 10.37 18.20
C ARG A 82 -7.84 10.56 19.67
N LYS A 83 -8.00 9.47 20.41
CA LYS A 83 -8.56 9.48 21.78
C LYS A 83 -9.94 10.16 21.86
N GLY A 84 -10.78 9.99 20.82
CA GLY A 84 -12.09 10.63 20.74
C GLY A 84 -12.04 12.14 20.42
N ILE A 85 -10.86 12.72 20.15
CA ILE A 85 -10.69 14.12 19.76
C ILE A 85 -10.47 14.18 18.26
N LEU A 86 -11.15 15.11 17.58
CA LEU A 86 -10.99 15.37 16.17
C LEU A 86 -9.51 15.67 15.84
N ASP A 87 -8.97 14.98 14.87
CA ASP A 87 -7.63 15.17 14.32
C ASP A 87 -7.70 15.18 12.78
N TYR A 88 -6.70 15.74 12.12
CA TYR A 88 -6.58 15.69 10.68
C TYR A 88 -5.57 14.60 10.28
N VAL A 89 -6.03 13.70 9.42
CA VAL A 89 -5.26 12.55 8.91
C VAL A 89 -5.28 12.54 7.38
N GLY A 90 -4.64 11.57 6.78
CA GLY A 90 -4.56 11.43 5.33
C GLY A 90 -3.15 11.57 4.78
N GLY A 91 -2.94 11.16 3.53
CA GLY A 91 -1.63 11.15 2.88
C GLY A 91 -0.93 12.51 2.83
N ALA A 92 -1.71 13.60 2.90
CA ALA A 92 -1.17 14.96 2.91
C ALA A 92 -0.43 15.32 4.22
N VAL A 93 -0.80 14.72 5.34
CA VAL A 93 -0.34 15.15 6.67
C VAL A 93 0.27 14.03 7.52
N SER A 94 -0.10 12.78 7.26
CA SER A 94 0.33 11.63 8.06
C SER A 94 1.80 11.29 7.84
N ASP A 95 2.45 10.84 8.90
CA ASP A 95 3.80 10.32 8.83
C ASP A 95 3.79 8.89 8.28
N TYR A 96 4.70 8.57 7.35
CA TYR A 96 4.79 7.23 6.76
C TYR A 96 4.93 6.12 7.80
N SER A 97 5.70 6.36 8.86
CA SER A 97 5.91 5.38 9.93
C SER A 97 4.63 5.06 10.71
N GLU A 98 3.63 5.93 10.69
CA GLU A 98 2.35 5.67 11.34
C GLU A 98 1.59 4.52 10.65
N SER A 99 1.75 4.36 9.34
CA SER A 99 1.16 3.24 8.60
C SER A 99 1.61 1.85 9.10
N ILE A 100 2.82 1.76 9.66
CA ILE A 100 3.31 0.50 10.25
C ILE A 100 2.56 0.17 11.54
N LEU A 101 2.27 1.19 12.36
CA LEU A 101 1.44 1.05 13.57
C LEU A 101 -0.01 0.71 13.24
N ASP A 102 -0.51 1.19 12.09
CA ASP A 102 -1.85 0.87 11.60
C ASP A 102 -1.95 -0.59 11.17
N ILE A 103 -0.92 -1.09 10.47
CA ILE A 103 -0.84 -2.52 10.10
C ILE A 103 -0.76 -3.40 11.34
N GLU A 104 0.07 -3.01 12.31
CA GLU A 104 0.17 -3.72 13.58
C GLU A 104 -1.19 -3.80 14.30
N ALA A 105 -1.91 -2.67 14.35
CA ALA A 105 -3.25 -2.63 14.95
C ALA A 105 -4.25 -3.55 14.22
N ALA A 106 -4.20 -3.61 12.89
CA ALA A 106 -5.05 -4.49 12.09
C ALA A 106 -4.73 -5.97 12.33
N VAL A 107 -3.44 -6.32 12.41
CA VAL A 107 -2.99 -7.68 12.74
C VAL A 107 -3.42 -8.07 14.16
N ASP A 108 -3.22 -7.20 15.14
CA ASP A 108 -3.67 -7.41 16.52
C ASP A 108 -5.19 -7.57 16.61
N PHE A 109 -5.95 -6.77 15.87
CA PHE A 109 -7.40 -6.84 15.81
C PHE A 109 -7.89 -8.21 15.32
N VAL A 110 -7.36 -8.72 14.21
CA VAL A 110 -7.78 -10.02 13.67
C VAL A 110 -7.33 -11.17 14.55
N LYS A 111 -6.13 -11.11 15.15
CA LYS A 111 -5.66 -12.13 16.11
C LYS A 111 -6.53 -12.19 17.36
N LYS A 112 -6.91 -11.04 17.91
CA LYS A 112 -7.87 -10.98 19.04
C LYS A 112 -9.26 -11.50 18.64
N ALA A 113 -9.64 -11.38 17.37
CA ALA A 113 -10.87 -11.98 16.83
C ALA A 113 -10.75 -13.51 16.63
N GLY A 114 -9.58 -14.10 16.86
CA GLY A 114 -9.34 -15.54 16.83
C GLY A 114 -8.75 -16.07 15.50
N TYR A 115 -8.33 -15.21 14.59
CA TYR A 115 -7.68 -15.66 13.35
C TYR A 115 -6.25 -16.17 13.63
N GLU A 116 -5.94 -17.36 13.09
CA GLU A 116 -4.67 -18.05 13.33
C GLU A 116 -3.59 -17.66 12.30
N LYS A 117 -3.93 -17.69 11.01
CA LYS A 117 -3.03 -17.44 9.89
C LYS A 117 -3.37 -16.12 9.22
N VAL A 118 -2.48 -15.15 9.35
CA VAL A 118 -2.63 -13.82 8.80
C VAL A 118 -1.75 -13.66 7.56
N THR A 119 -2.36 -13.25 6.46
CA THR A 119 -1.67 -12.87 5.22
C THR A 119 -1.79 -11.36 5.04
N LEU A 120 -0.68 -10.70 4.73
CA LEU A 120 -0.71 -9.27 4.34
C LEU A 120 -0.72 -9.14 2.83
N GLN A 121 -1.66 -8.34 2.32
CA GLN A 121 -1.78 -7.99 0.91
C GLN A 121 -1.61 -6.48 0.76
N GLY A 122 -0.59 -6.04 0.03
CA GLY A 122 -0.37 -4.62 -0.27
C GLY A 122 -0.62 -4.29 -1.73
N HIS A 123 -1.07 -3.07 -2.01
CA HIS A 123 -1.15 -2.52 -3.36
C HIS A 123 -0.31 -1.25 -3.45
N SER A 124 0.48 -1.09 -4.53
CA SER A 124 1.29 0.12 -4.74
C SER A 124 2.22 0.40 -3.55
N LEU A 125 2.22 1.61 -2.98
CA LEU A 125 2.96 1.96 -1.76
C LEU A 125 2.57 1.07 -0.55
N GLY A 126 1.39 0.44 -0.58
CA GLY A 126 1.01 -0.56 0.42
C GLY A 126 1.94 -1.78 0.43
N CYS A 127 2.57 -2.11 -0.69
CA CYS A 127 3.59 -3.17 -0.75
C CYS A 127 4.81 -2.82 0.11
N ASP A 128 5.30 -1.58 0.03
CA ASP A 128 6.44 -1.12 0.85
C ASP A 128 6.10 -1.14 2.34
N LYS A 129 4.87 -0.72 2.69
CA LYS A 129 4.40 -0.68 4.08
C LYS A 129 4.34 -2.08 4.68
N ILE A 130 3.77 -3.06 3.96
CA ILE A 130 3.72 -4.44 4.46
C ILE A 130 5.10 -5.09 4.51
N LEU A 131 6.00 -4.79 3.58
CA LEU A 131 7.37 -5.28 3.63
C LEU A 131 8.13 -4.75 4.86
N GLU A 132 7.98 -3.47 5.18
CA GLU A 132 8.55 -2.90 6.41
C GLU A 132 8.05 -3.62 7.66
N TYR A 133 6.74 -3.89 7.70
CA TYR A 133 6.16 -4.66 8.80
C TYR A 133 6.76 -6.07 8.87
N VAL A 134 6.74 -6.82 7.78
CA VAL A 134 7.17 -8.22 7.70
C VAL A 134 8.66 -8.39 8.02
N LEU A 135 9.51 -7.43 7.66
CA LEU A 135 10.94 -7.45 7.97
C LEU A 135 11.23 -7.31 9.48
N ASN A 136 10.29 -6.77 10.24
CA ASN A 136 10.44 -6.52 11.67
C ASN A 136 9.52 -7.42 12.55
N HIS A 137 8.64 -8.23 11.92
CA HIS A 137 7.67 -9.07 12.63
C HIS A 137 7.61 -10.47 12.00
N ASN A 138 7.45 -11.50 12.82
CA ASN A 138 7.42 -12.90 12.39
C ASN A 138 6.02 -13.54 12.42
N ASP A 139 5.01 -12.75 12.62
CA ASP A 139 3.64 -13.18 12.92
C ASP A 139 2.72 -13.21 11.68
N ILE A 140 3.29 -13.10 10.50
CA ILE A 140 2.61 -13.17 9.20
C ILE A 140 2.96 -14.48 8.52
N GLU A 141 1.94 -15.15 7.97
CA GLU A 141 2.08 -16.43 7.28
C GLU A 141 2.55 -16.24 5.83
N LYS A 142 1.81 -15.45 5.06
CA LYS A 142 2.07 -15.21 3.63
C LYS A 142 2.01 -13.71 3.29
N VAL A 143 2.62 -13.35 2.15
CA VAL A 143 2.66 -11.98 1.65
C VAL A 143 2.13 -11.93 0.21
N ILE A 144 1.31 -10.93 -0.11
CA ILE A 144 0.83 -10.66 -1.47
C ILE A 144 1.17 -9.22 -1.83
N LEU A 145 1.95 -9.03 -2.87
CA LEU A 145 2.37 -7.73 -3.39
C LEU A 145 1.68 -7.48 -4.74
N LEU A 146 0.80 -6.49 -4.79
CA LEU A 146 0.05 -6.11 -5.99
C LEU A 146 0.61 -4.80 -6.56
N SER A 147 1.11 -4.84 -7.79
CA SER A 147 1.68 -3.67 -8.46
C SER A 147 2.70 -2.90 -7.59
N PRO A 148 3.72 -3.57 -7.02
CA PRO A 148 4.76 -2.87 -6.27
C PRO A 148 5.46 -1.87 -7.18
N VAL A 149 5.79 -0.69 -6.63
CA VAL A 149 6.42 0.39 -7.35
C VAL A 149 7.81 0.66 -6.81
N ASP A 150 8.64 1.26 -7.66
CA ASP A 150 9.85 1.89 -7.21
C ASP A 150 9.53 3.25 -6.59
N SER A 151 9.15 3.24 -5.33
CA SER A 151 8.72 4.46 -4.63
C SER A 151 9.80 5.55 -4.62
N TYR A 152 11.08 5.17 -4.63
CA TYR A 152 12.17 6.14 -4.73
C TYR A 152 12.19 6.82 -6.10
N ALA A 153 12.12 6.04 -7.19
CA ALA A 153 12.13 6.61 -8.55
C ALA A 153 10.88 7.45 -8.83
N VAL A 154 9.72 7.05 -8.28
CA VAL A 154 8.51 7.89 -8.32
C VAL A 154 8.78 9.24 -7.67
N GLN A 155 9.32 9.27 -6.46
CA GLN A 155 9.59 10.51 -5.73
C GLN A 155 10.71 11.32 -6.37
N GLU A 156 11.76 10.69 -6.85
CA GLU A 156 12.86 11.35 -7.56
C GLU A 156 12.35 12.07 -8.80
N ARG A 157 11.49 11.42 -9.59
CA ARG A 157 10.83 12.04 -10.73
C ARG A 157 9.98 13.24 -10.31
N TRP A 158 9.21 13.11 -9.23
CA TRP A 158 8.37 14.18 -8.71
C TRP A 158 9.16 15.42 -8.32
N LEU A 159 10.24 15.24 -7.60
CA LEU A 159 11.04 16.33 -7.09
C LEU A 159 11.96 16.92 -8.16
N GLY A 160 12.51 16.08 -9.07
CA GLY A 160 13.45 16.52 -10.09
C GLY A 160 12.80 17.28 -11.23
N ILE A 161 11.58 16.94 -11.62
CA ILE A 161 10.88 17.58 -12.73
C ILE A 161 10.63 19.08 -12.45
N HIS A 162 10.36 19.43 -11.19
CA HIS A 162 9.90 20.79 -10.87
C HIS A 162 11.00 21.83 -10.69
N LYS A 163 12.28 21.45 -10.45
CA LYS A 163 13.24 22.43 -9.94
C LYS A 163 14.70 22.32 -10.38
N ASN A 164 15.08 21.46 -11.28
CA ASN A 164 16.49 21.23 -11.63
C ASN A 164 17.42 20.98 -10.39
N GLU A 165 16.85 20.52 -9.29
CA GLU A 165 17.56 20.18 -8.07
C GLU A 165 17.74 18.66 -8.02
N THR A 166 18.87 18.21 -7.48
CA THR A 166 19.05 16.79 -7.17
C THR A 166 18.13 16.36 -6.03
N VAL A 167 17.86 15.06 -5.89
CA VAL A 167 17.06 14.52 -4.78
C VAL A 167 17.63 14.95 -3.43
N GLU A 168 18.96 14.94 -3.26
CA GLU A 168 19.60 15.34 -2.00
C GLU A 168 19.41 16.83 -1.68
N GLU A 169 19.50 17.68 -2.68
CA GLU A 169 19.21 19.14 -2.51
C GLU A 169 17.75 19.36 -2.12
N GLN A 170 16.82 18.66 -2.75
CA GLN A 170 15.40 18.69 -2.40
C GLN A 170 15.16 18.23 -0.96
N LEU A 171 15.74 17.08 -0.58
CA LEU A 171 15.63 16.57 0.79
C LEU A 171 16.18 17.55 1.81
N ASN A 172 17.33 18.19 1.53
CA ASN A 172 17.93 19.17 2.41
C ASN A 172 17.07 20.44 2.52
N ARG A 173 16.45 20.86 1.44
CA ARG A 173 15.49 21.97 1.45
C ARG A 173 14.26 21.61 2.30
N LEU A 174 13.68 20.42 2.10
CA LEU A 174 12.53 19.97 2.89
C LEU A 174 12.88 19.85 4.38
N ARG A 175 14.04 19.30 4.72
CA ARG A 175 14.52 19.23 6.13
C ARG A 175 14.64 20.61 6.78
N LYS A 176 15.10 21.62 6.03
CA LYS A 176 15.16 23.00 6.52
C LYS A 176 13.78 23.58 6.77
N LEU A 177 12.85 23.38 5.82
CA LEU A 177 11.46 23.84 5.93
C LEU A 177 10.76 23.19 7.13
N CYS A 178 10.93 21.89 7.34
CA CYS A 178 10.35 21.19 8.48
C CYS A 178 10.86 21.71 9.84
N LYS A 179 12.07 22.29 9.90
CA LYS A 179 12.62 22.88 11.12
C LYS A 179 12.09 24.29 11.39
N SER A 180 11.79 25.05 10.35
CA SER A 180 11.36 26.45 10.46
C SER A 180 9.86 26.61 10.60
N GLU A 181 9.08 25.71 9.99
CA GLU A 181 7.63 25.80 9.94
C GLU A 181 7.01 24.39 9.97
N ASN A 182 6.07 24.15 10.87
CA ASN A 182 5.37 22.88 10.99
C ASN A 182 4.42 22.66 9.81
N GLY A 183 4.96 22.17 8.70
CA GLY A 183 4.15 21.61 7.64
C GLY A 183 3.61 22.61 6.62
N ILE A 184 4.49 23.25 5.83
CA ILE A 184 4.04 23.96 4.63
C ILE A 184 3.32 23.00 3.72
N LEU A 185 2.07 23.34 3.36
CA LEU A 185 1.30 22.61 2.37
C LEU A 185 1.90 22.88 0.99
N GLN A 186 2.28 21.83 0.30
CA GLN A 186 2.72 21.85 -1.10
C GLN A 186 1.69 21.17 -1.98
N TRP A 187 1.67 21.54 -3.26
CA TRP A 187 0.86 20.89 -4.25
C TRP A 187 1.76 20.05 -5.15
N LEU A 188 1.54 18.75 -5.17
CA LEU A 188 2.16 17.86 -6.14
C LEU A 188 1.29 17.84 -7.40
N ASP A 189 1.87 18.16 -8.54
CA ASP A 189 1.19 18.11 -9.82
C ASP A 189 1.31 16.71 -10.42
N LEU A 190 0.19 16.01 -10.54
CA LEU A 190 0.16 14.67 -11.09
C LEU A 190 0.11 14.62 -12.63
N ASN A 191 -0.15 15.76 -13.31
CA ASN A 191 -0.20 15.79 -14.76
C ASN A 191 1.15 15.46 -15.41
N GLU A 192 2.23 15.67 -14.69
CA GLU A 192 3.59 15.35 -15.15
C GLU A 192 3.93 13.85 -15.06
N TYR A 193 2.99 13.01 -14.58
CA TYR A 193 3.18 11.56 -14.41
C TYR A 193 2.91 10.74 -15.66
N GLY A 194 2.66 11.40 -16.81
CA GLY A 194 2.34 10.66 -18.02
C GLY A 194 1.07 9.82 -17.86
N ALA A 195 0.08 10.35 -17.19
CA ALA A 195 -1.28 9.86 -17.26
C ALA A 195 -1.79 10.18 -18.67
N GLU A 196 -1.20 9.53 -19.68
CA GLU A 196 -1.65 9.58 -21.06
C GLU A 196 -3.13 9.19 -21.09
N GLY A 197 -3.98 10.15 -21.45
CA GLY A 197 -5.43 9.97 -21.55
C GLY A 197 -6.28 10.69 -20.51
N LEU A 198 -5.69 11.45 -19.59
CA LEU A 198 -6.43 12.41 -18.80
C LEU A 198 -6.61 13.69 -19.62
N ASN A 199 -7.86 14.18 -19.70
CA ASN A 199 -8.17 15.45 -20.39
C ASN A 199 -7.27 16.56 -19.83
N ASP A 200 -6.65 17.34 -20.72
CA ASP A 200 -5.80 18.50 -20.39
C ASP A 200 -6.47 19.56 -19.49
N ASP A 201 -7.78 19.46 -19.30
CA ASP A 201 -8.58 20.38 -18.50
C ASP A 201 -8.55 20.06 -16.98
N TRP A 202 -7.95 18.94 -16.56
CA TRP A 202 -7.92 18.54 -15.15
C TRP A 202 -6.50 18.67 -14.58
N ILE A 203 -6.32 19.66 -13.72
CA ILE A 203 -5.08 19.83 -12.96
C ILE A 203 -5.18 18.93 -11.72
N TYR A 204 -4.54 17.76 -11.77
CA TYR A 204 -4.43 16.88 -10.61
C TYR A 204 -3.33 17.37 -9.68
N LYS A 205 -3.70 18.18 -8.70
CA LYS A 205 -2.80 18.59 -7.64
C LYS A 205 -3.19 17.91 -6.34
N ILE A 206 -2.25 17.17 -5.76
CA ILE A 206 -2.44 16.56 -4.45
C ILE A 206 -1.78 17.45 -3.41
N PRO A 207 -2.51 17.89 -2.36
CA PRO A 207 -1.90 18.59 -1.25
C PRO A 207 -1.01 17.64 -0.46
N VAL A 208 0.19 18.09 -0.09
CA VAL A 208 1.09 17.35 0.78
C VAL A 208 1.84 18.33 1.66
N THR A 209 1.94 18.03 2.97
CA THR A 209 2.80 18.81 3.85
C THR A 209 4.26 18.43 3.63
N THR A 210 5.15 19.36 3.85
CA THR A 210 6.60 19.13 3.78
C THR A 210 7.02 17.98 4.70
N LYS A 211 6.39 17.85 5.86
CA LYS A 211 6.66 16.79 6.83
C LYS A 211 6.23 15.41 6.29
N ALA A 212 5.01 15.29 5.75
CA ALA A 212 4.50 14.04 5.19
C ALA A 212 5.36 13.60 3.99
N LEU A 213 5.66 14.52 3.06
CA LEU A 213 6.54 14.24 1.94
C LEU A 213 7.91 13.76 2.40
N LEU A 214 8.54 14.46 3.36
CA LEU A 214 9.83 14.07 3.91
C LEU A 214 9.78 12.70 4.57
N SER A 215 8.71 12.35 5.28
CA SER A 215 8.57 11.06 5.93
C SER A 215 8.48 9.91 4.93
N ILE A 216 7.76 10.09 3.81
CA ILE A 216 7.72 9.12 2.71
C ILE A 216 9.11 8.96 2.11
N LEU A 217 9.79 10.07 1.84
CA LEU A 217 11.13 10.07 1.23
C LEU A 217 12.21 9.47 2.15
N GLN A 218 12.06 9.54 3.46
CA GLN A 218 12.99 8.95 4.44
C GLN A 218 12.59 7.58 4.94
N GLY A 219 11.34 7.17 4.71
CA GLY A 219 10.80 5.88 5.12
C GLY A 219 11.38 4.72 4.33
N SER A 220 10.91 3.54 4.65
CA SER A 220 11.32 2.28 4.02
C SER A 220 10.89 2.16 2.56
N ALA A 221 9.93 2.96 2.10
CA ALA A 221 9.50 3.06 0.71
C ALA A 221 10.67 3.20 -0.30
N PHE A 222 11.81 3.71 0.16
CA PHE A 222 13.03 3.80 -0.62
C PHE A 222 13.76 2.47 -0.85
N LYS A 223 13.37 1.41 -0.16
CA LYS A 223 14.14 0.17 -0.17
C LYS A 223 14.15 -0.52 -1.53
N PHE A 224 13.12 -0.36 -2.34
CA PHE A 224 13.07 -1.05 -3.62
C PHE A 224 14.21 -0.69 -4.59
N ILE A 225 14.64 0.58 -4.69
CA ILE A 225 15.78 0.95 -5.55
C ILE A 225 17.09 1.19 -4.81
N LYS A 226 17.07 1.81 -3.64
CA LYS A 226 18.31 1.88 -2.85
C LYS A 226 18.91 0.50 -2.61
N LEU A 227 18.11 -0.54 -2.73
CA LEU A 227 18.55 -1.94 -2.66
C LEU A 227 19.38 -2.39 -3.86
N LYS A 228 19.29 -1.75 -5.02
CA LYS A 228 20.35 -1.89 -6.04
C LYS A 228 21.73 -1.51 -5.49
N ASN A 229 21.81 -0.71 -4.45
CA ASN A 229 23.01 -0.11 -3.87
C ASN A 229 23.40 -0.61 -2.47
N GLY A 230 22.91 -1.76 -2.02
CA GLY A 230 23.55 -2.45 -0.91
C GLY A 230 22.86 -2.53 0.43
N VAL A 231 21.54 -2.45 0.51
CA VAL A 231 20.83 -2.96 1.71
C VAL A 231 20.34 -4.37 1.39
N ASP A 232 21.04 -5.38 1.88
CA ASP A 232 20.59 -6.76 1.77
C ASP A 232 19.47 -6.99 2.78
N PHE A 233 18.26 -7.27 2.31
CA PHE A 233 17.23 -7.90 3.10
C PHE A 233 16.76 -9.17 2.41
N LEU A 234 16.24 -10.08 3.16
CA LEU A 234 15.65 -11.30 2.67
C LEU A 234 14.28 -11.48 3.29
N VAL A 235 13.27 -11.62 2.45
CA VAL A 235 11.92 -11.98 2.91
C VAL A 235 11.80 -13.49 2.83
N ASP A 236 11.83 -14.13 4.00
CA ASP A 236 11.65 -15.58 4.13
C ASP A 236 10.20 -15.90 4.49
N LYS A 237 9.32 -15.50 3.58
CA LYS A 237 7.88 -15.78 3.64
C LYS A 237 7.39 -16.20 2.27
N GLU A 238 6.43 -17.10 2.24
CA GLU A 238 5.75 -17.45 0.99
C GLU A 238 5.08 -16.20 0.41
N THR A 239 5.54 -15.77 -0.78
CA THR A 239 5.18 -14.47 -1.36
C THR A 239 4.62 -14.63 -2.76
N TYR A 240 3.47 -13.99 -3.00
CA TYR A 240 2.91 -13.78 -4.33
C TYR A 240 3.19 -12.35 -4.77
N VAL A 241 3.76 -12.17 -5.97
CA VAL A 241 3.99 -10.84 -6.56
C VAL A 241 3.29 -10.72 -7.89
N PHE A 242 2.47 -9.71 -8.04
CA PHE A 242 1.82 -9.36 -9.29
C PHE A 242 2.42 -8.11 -9.91
N LEU A 243 2.76 -8.19 -11.20
CA LEU A 243 3.36 -7.11 -11.99
C LEU A 243 2.57 -6.91 -13.30
N GLY A 244 1.75 -5.88 -13.37
CA GLY A 244 1.03 -5.51 -14.60
C GLY A 244 2.01 -5.10 -15.71
N LYS A 245 1.87 -5.65 -16.93
CA LYS A 245 2.76 -5.32 -18.06
C LYS A 245 2.72 -3.84 -18.43
N ASN A 246 1.54 -3.23 -18.33
CA ASN A 246 1.28 -1.84 -18.74
C ASN A 246 1.29 -0.88 -17.54
N ASP A 247 1.85 -1.30 -16.39
CA ASP A 247 1.94 -0.46 -15.21
C ASP A 247 3.01 0.64 -15.38
N GLY A 248 2.56 1.84 -15.75
CA GLY A 248 3.41 3.02 -15.94
C GLY A 248 3.99 3.60 -14.64
N LEU A 249 3.38 3.28 -13.48
CA LEU A 249 3.86 3.74 -12.17
C LEU A 249 4.96 2.85 -11.59
N ARG A 250 5.27 1.69 -12.18
CA ARG A 250 6.35 0.83 -11.71
C ARG A 250 7.70 1.53 -11.70
N MET A 251 7.94 2.48 -12.64
CA MET A 251 9.14 3.33 -12.75
C MET A 251 10.46 2.59 -13.00
N CYS A 252 10.42 1.30 -13.27
CA CYS A 252 11.54 0.48 -13.72
C CYS A 252 11.07 -0.53 -14.75
N SER A 253 11.99 -1.21 -15.44
CA SER A 253 11.62 -2.27 -16.37
C SER A 253 10.96 -3.45 -15.63
N LEU A 254 10.10 -4.20 -16.34
CA LEU A 254 9.51 -5.41 -15.78
C LEU A 254 10.60 -6.41 -15.35
N GLU A 255 11.61 -6.57 -16.19
CA GLU A 255 12.77 -7.45 -15.94
C GLU A 255 13.53 -7.04 -14.68
N ASP A 256 13.82 -5.75 -14.49
CA ASP A 256 14.49 -5.24 -13.29
C ASP A 256 13.71 -5.56 -12.03
N MET A 257 12.38 -5.39 -12.06
CA MET A 257 11.52 -5.70 -10.90
C MET A 257 11.49 -7.21 -10.63
N VAL A 258 11.37 -8.05 -11.65
CA VAL A 258 11.42 -9.52 -11.51
C VAL A 258 12.77 -9.96 -10.93
N ASN A 259 13.87 -9.42 -11.43
CA ASN A 259 15.23 -9.71 -10.92
C ASN A 259 15.38 -9.28 -9.46
N PHE A 260 14.86 -8.10 -9.12
CA PHE A 260 14.82 -7.61 -7.74
C PHE A 260 14.07 -8.57 -6.82
N VAL A 261 12.85 -8.96 -7.21
CA VAL A 261 12.01 -9.87 -6.42
C VAL A 261 12.73 -11.21 -6.22
N ASN A 262 13.24 -11.82 -7.29
CA ASN A 262 13.94 -13.11 -7.21
C ASN A 262 15.19 -13.05 -6.32
N LYS A 263 15.83 -11.90 -6.18
CA LYS A 263 17.02 -11.71 -5.31
C LYS A 263 16.64 -11.61 -3.84
N HIS A 264 15.50 -11.01 -3.53
CA HIS A 264 15.16 -10.60 -2.15
C HIS A 264 14.07 -11.45 -1.47
N PHE A 265 13.48 -12.41 -2.19
CA PHE A 265 12.44 -13.28 -1.66
C PHE A 265 12.82 -14.75 -1.85
N THR A 266 12.81 -15.53 -0.77
CA THR A 266 13.24 -16.95 -0.82
C THR A 266 12.22 -17.86 -1.46
N GLN A 267 10.92 -17.58 -1.26
CA GLN A 267 9.79 -18.38 -1.74
C GLN A 267 8.80 -17.47 -2.46
N CYS A 268 9.09 -17.16 -3.73
CA CYS A 268 8.31 -16.19 -4.49
C CYS A 268 7.66 -16.80 -5.72
N TYR A 269 6.38 -16.50 -5.91
CA TYR A 269 5.67 -16.70 -7.17
C TYR A 269 5.41 -15.35 -7.82
N VAL A 270 5.95 -15.12 -9.01
CA VAL A 270 5.79 -13.88 -9.76
C VAL A 270 4.80 -14.09 -10.91
N ASN A 271 3.72 -13.30 -10.93
CA ASN A 271 2.82 -13.19 -12.07
C ASN A 271 3.06 -11.86 -12.79
N ASP A 272 3.76 -11.93 -13.92
CA ASP A 272 4.12 -10.83 -14.80
C ASP A 272 3.47 -10.91 -16.19
N ARG A 273 2.42 -11.73 -16.32
CA ARG A 273 1.86 -12.14 -17.61
C ARG A 273 0.70 -11.31 -18.07
N MET A 274 -0.01 -10.63 -17.16
CA MET A 274 -1.24 -9.92 -17.45
C MET A 274 -0.97 -8.51 -18.01
N ALA A 275 -1.63 -8.19 -19.13
CA ALA A 275 -1.58 -6.87 -19.73
C ALA A 275 -2.63 -5.98 -19.06
N CYS A 276 -2.26 -5.36 -17.93
CA CYS A 276 -3.09 -4.38 -17.23
C CYS A 276 -2.23 -3.24 -16.68
N ASP A 277 -2.89 -2.18 -16.26
CA ASP A 277 -2.32 -1.00 -15.65
C ASP A 277 -2.04 -1.19 -14.14
N HIS A 278 -1.68 -0.09 -13.48
CA HIS A 278 -1.39 -0.05 -12.05
C HIS A 278 -2.59 -0.45 -11.18
N ASP A 279 -3.79 -0.10 -11.58
CA ASP A 279 -5.05 -0.36 -10.85
C ASP A 279 -5.70 -1.69 -11.23
N ILE A 280 -5.02 -2.52 -12.03
CA ILE A 280 -5.44 -3.88 -12.39
C ILE A 280 -6.74 -3.90 -13.19
N ILE A 281 -7.08 -2.81 -13.86
CA ILE A 281 -8.34 -2.66 -14.59
C ILE A 281 -8.46 -3.70 -15.71
N GLY A 282 -9.56 -4.46 -15.66
CA GLY A 282 -9.88 -5.49 -16.64
C GLY A 282 -9.19 -6.84 -16.43
N ALA A 283 -8.24 -6.94 -15.49
CA ALA A 283 -7.56 -8.19 -15.15
C ALA A 283 -7.94 -8.74 -13.76
N GLU A 284 -8.86 -8.08 -13.05
CA GLU A 284 -9.16 -8.38 -11.65
C GLU A 284 -9.58 -9.83 -11.43
N ASP A 285 -10.47 -10.35 -12.27
CA ASP A 285 -10.97 -11.74 -12.12
C ASP A 285 -9.91 -12.78 -12.36
N ALA A 286 -9.04 -12.57 -13.36
CA ALA A 286 -7.93 -13.45 -13.67
C ALA A 286 -6.89 -13.46 -12.55
N LEU A 287 -6.53 -12.26 -12.05
CA LEU A 287 -5.60 -12.09 -10.95
C LEU A 287 -6.09 -12.77 -9.67
N ILE A 288 -7.34 -12.53 -9.28
CA ILE A 288 -7.89 -13.10 -8.04
C ILE A 288 -7.92 -14.62 -8.11
N ASN A 289 -8.30 -15.19 -9.25
CA ASN A 289 -8.28 -16.64 -9.44
C ASN A 289 -6.85 -17.21 -9.31
N ASP A 290 -5.85 -16.53 -9.86
CA ASP A 290 -4.45 -16.94 -9.76
C ASP A 290 -3.92 -16.87 -8.32
N ILE A 291 -4.26 -15.79 -7.59
CA ILE A 291 -3.95 -15.68 -6.16
C ILE A 291 -4.58 -16.82 -5.37
N ILE A 292 -5.85 -17.13 -5.59
CA ILE A 292 -6.54 -18.22 -4.88
C ILE A 292 -5.89 -19.57 -5.17
N LEU A 293 -5.49 -19.81 -6.41
CA LEU A 293 -4.79 -21.05 -6.79
C LEU A 293 -3.42 -21.16 -6.11
N TRP A 294 -2.70 -20.06 -5.99
CA TRP A 294 -1.43 -20.03 -5.27
C TRP A 294 -1.66 -20.18 -3.74
N TYR A 295 -2.65 -19.50 -3.19
CA TYR A 295 -2.93 -19.48 -1.77
C TYR A 295 -3.27 -20.84 -1.18
N LYS A 296 -3.91 -21.71 -1.98
CA LYS A 296 -4.38 -23.06 -1.58
C LYS A 296 -3.35 -24.16 -1.77
N LYS A 297 -2.15 -23.85 -2.25
CA LYS A 297 -1.06 -24.82 -2.37
C LYS A 297 -0.37 -25.02 -1.05
#